data_27cfd8fa85d968918b885476f0f0da8b
#
_entry.id   27cfd8fa85d968918b885476f0f0da8b
#
_cell.length_a   1.000
_cell.length_b   1.000
_cell.length_c   1.000
_cell.angle_alpha   90.00
_cell.angle_beta   90.00
_cell.angle_gamma   90.00
#
_symmetry.space_group_name_H-M   'P 1'
#
loop_
_entity.id
_entity.type
_entity.pdbx_description
1 polymer ?
#
loop_
_entity_poly.entity_id
_entity_poly.type
_entity_poly.pdbx_seq_one_letter_code
_entity_poly.pdbx_strand_id
1 'polypeptide(L)'
;MPNTAFPLVSVVTLTWNTTEVTCDFLRSINEHCQYPNLEIIVVDNGSAVDPTAVFKEIRSDVQVLLNGINLGFTGGNNVGIKAAKGRYLFIVNNDTEFTPGLLEGLVEVFEQHPDAGMVSPKFHYYFHKGTIEYAGYHPVNPFTGRNSMVGCKEKDSGQYETLSTTHYAHGGGMMVPRKVIDEVGALPEEFFIYYEELDWSEQIKRKGYRIYYQPKSLIYHKESMTTGKESPFKAFYHTRNRILFMKRNMSSLQKAIFFTYFTLFTIPKNTLKFIIKKQFLHLKSFWKGILWHFNREIKFNT
;
A
#
# COMPACT_ATOMS: atom_id res chain seq x y z
N MET A 1 -11.93 -34.15 -12.89
CA MET A 1 -11.43 -33.06 -12.03
C MET A 1 -11.17 -31.88 -12.94
N PRO A 2 -11.66 -30.66 -12.70
CA PRO A 2 -11.30 -29.53 -13.52
C PRO A 2 -9.77 -29.34 -13.44
N ASN A 3 -9.17 -29.22 -14.60
CA ASN A 3 -7.74 -28.92 -14.73
C ASN A 3 -7.51 -27.53 -14.13
N THR A 4 -7.17 -27.46 -12.86
CA THR A 4 -6.86 -26.22 -12.17
C THR A 4 -5.45 -25.78 -12.57
N ALA A 5 -5.32 -25.32 -13.82
CA ALA A 5 -4.13 -24.57 -14.21
C ALA A 5 -4.04 -23.36 -13.27
N PHE A 6 -2.90 -23.20 -12.58
CA PHE A 6 -2.63 -22.03 -11.75
C PHE A 6 -2.90 -20.75 -12.54
N PRO A 7 -3.82 -19.87 -12.09
CA PRO A 7 -4.11 -18.63 -12.83
C PRO A 7 -2.86 -17.75 -12.86
N LEU A 8 -2.70 -16.96 -13.94
CA LEU A 8 -1.58 -16.03 -14.03
C LEU A 8 -1.68 -14.98 -12.92
N VAL A 9 -0.61 -14.82 -12.14
CA VAL A 9 -0.42 -13.76 -11.15
C VAL A 9 0.60 -12.75 -11.69
N SER A 10 0.24 -11.48 -11.72
CA SER A 10 1.18 -10.39 -12.00
C SER A 10 1.63 -9.78 -10.68
N VAL A 11 2.91 -9.93 -10.36
CA VAL A 11 3.56 -9.18 -9.26
C VAL A 11 3.98 -7.82 -9.80
N VAL A 12 3.41 -6.76 -9.24
CA VAL A 12 3.71 -5.37 -9.60
C VAL A 12 4.42 -4.71 -8.43
N THR A 13 5.61 -4.21 -8.66
CA THR A 13 6.39 -3.48 -7.66
C THR A 13 6.96 -2.18 -8.20
N LEU A 14 7.18 -1.22 -7.31
CA LEU A 14 7.68 0.10 -7.65
C LEU A 14 9.08 0.31 -7.07
N THR A 15 10.00 0.86 -7.86
CA THR A 15 11.32 1.30 -7.41
C THR A 15 11.53 2.79 -7.69
N TRP A 16 12.28 3.48 -6.83
CA TRP A 16 12.73 4.85 -7.02
C TRP A 16 14.02 5.10 -6.24
N ASN A 17 15.16 5.11 -6.96
CA ASN A 17 16.50 5.25 -6.37
C ASN A 17 16.83 4.21 -5.27
N THR A 18 16.24 3.02 -5.36
CA THR A 18 16.41 1.92 -4.39
C THR A 18 16.73 0.60 -5.10
N THR A 19 17.68 0.64 -6.05
CA THR A 19 18.03 -0.51 -6.90
C THR A 19 18.38 -1.75 -6.08
N GLU A 20 19.27 -1.65 -5.08
CA GLU A 20 19.69 -2.80 -4.26
C GLU A 20 18.52 -3.41 -3.45
N VAL A 21 17.62 -2.57 -2.93
CA VAL A 21 16.42 -3.05 -2.22
C VAL A 21 15.53 -3.87 -3.15
N THR A 22 15.39 -3.41 -4.41
CA THR A 22 14.63 -4.15 -5.44
C THR A 22 15.36 -5.43 -5.87
N CYS A 23 16.70 -5.43 -5.90
CA CYS A 23 17.49 -6.64 -6.14
C CYS A 23 17.22 -7.70 -5.06
N ASP A 24 17.22 -7.32 -3.80
CA ASP A 24 16.90 -8.23 -2.69
C ASP A 24 15.48 -8.78 -2.80
N PHE A 25 14.52 -7.94 -3.17
CA PHE A 25 13.15 -8.36 -3.43
C PHE A 25 13.09 -9.42 -4.54
N LEU A 26 13.75 -9.19 -5.69
CA LEU A 26 13.78 -10.14 -6.80
C LEU A 26 14.47 -11.45 -6.42
N ARG A 27 15.57 -11.39 -5.63
CA ARG A 27 16.24 -12.58 -5.10
C ARG A 27 15.30 -13.39 -4.19
N SER A 28 14.54 -12.72 -3.32
CA SER A 28 13.58 -13.39 -2.44
C SER A 28 12.46 -14.10 -3.21
N ILE A 29 12.01 -13.53 -4.34
CA ILE A 29 11.06 -14.21 -5.22
C ILE A 29 11.69 -15.47 -5.81
N ASN A 30 12.92 -15.39 -6.32
CA ASN A 30 13.61 -16.54 -6.90
C ASN A 30 13.82 -17.67 -5.88
N GLU A 31 14.08 -17.32 -4.62
CA GLU A 31 14.35 -18.27 -3.55
C GLU A 31 13.08 -18.92 -2.98
N HIS A 32 12.01 -18.13 -2.81
CA HIS A 32 10.87 -18.57 -2.00
C HIS A 32 9.56 -18.72 -2.78
N CYS A 33 9.43 -18.17 -4.00
CA CYS A 33 8.21 -18.28 -4.76
C CYS A 33 8.23 -19.52 -5.67
N GLN A 34 7.31 -20.45 -5.42
CA GLN A 34 7.13 -21.67 -6.24
C GLN A 34 5.89 -21.59 -7.13
N TYR A 35 5.19 -20.46 -7.15
CA TYR A 35 3.99 -20.28 -7.95
C TYR A 35 4.33 -20.36 -9.45
N PRO A 36 3.74 -21.33 -10.22
CA PRO A 36 4.28 -21.69 -11.54
C PRO A 36 3.91 -20.72 -12.66
N ASN A 37 2.84 -19.95 -12.51
CA ASN A 37 2.33 -19.06 -13.57
C ASN A 37 2.40 -17.59 -13.11
N LEU A 38 3.59 -17.00 -13.23
CA LEU A 38 3.95 -15.71 -12.68
C LEU A 38 4.53 -14.79 -13.74
N GLU A 39 4.11 -13.53 -13.76
CA GLU A 39 4.87 -12.44 -14.39
C GLU A 39 5.29 -11.42 -13.34
N ILE A 40 6.46 -10.80 -13.52
CA ILE A 40 6.97 -9.78 -12.60
C ILE A 40 7.19 -8.49 -13.38
N ILE A 41 6.61 -7.41 -12.88
CA ILE A 41 6.68 -6.07 -13.43
C ILE A 41 7.29 -5.16 -12.37
N VAL A 42 8.48 -4.64 -12.67
CA VAL A 42 9.14 -3.60 -11.86
C VAL A 42 8.94 -2.27 -12.59
N VAL A 43 8.29 -1.33 -11.94
CA VAL A 43 8.14 0.02 -12.46
C VAL A 43 9.20 0.92 -11.84
N ASP A 44 10.12 1.40 -12.64
CA ASP A 44 11.06 2.45 -12.22
C ASP A 44 10.37 3.81 -12.28
N ASN A 45 10.24 4.45 -11.15
CA ASN A 45 9.48 5.69 -11.00
C ASN A 45 10.33 6.95 -11.19
N GLY A 46 11.25 6.91 -12.16
CA GLY A 46 12.15 8.00 -12.50
C GLY A 46 13.40 8.04 -11.62
N SER A 47 14.08 6.92 -11.45
CA SER A 47 15.39 6.86 -10.81
C SER A 47 16.45 7.59 -11.62
N ALA A 48 17.50 8.06 -10.95
CA ALA A 48 18.61 8.77 -11.59
C ALA A 48 19.44 7.86 -12.52
N VAL A 49 19.45 6.55 -12.26
CA VAL A 49 20.16 5.54 -13.04
C VAL A 49 19.18 4.44 -13.43
N ASP A 50 19.17 4.06 -14.71
CA ASP A 50 18.34 2.96 -15.22
C ASP A 50 18.77 1.63 -14.59
N PRO A 51 17.90 0.95 -13.82
CA PRO A 51 18.23 -0.29 -13.13
C PRO A 51 17.98 -1.54 -13.98
N THR A 52 17.55 -1.41 -15.23
CA THR A 52 17.06 -2.52 -16.07
C THR A 52 18.07 -3.66 -16.20
N ALA A 53 19.34 -3.33 -16.48
CA ALA A 53 20.37 -4.35 -16.67
C ALA A 53 20.58 -5.19 -15.39
N VAL A 54 20.68 -4.51 -14.25
CA VAL A 54 20.90 -5.15 -12.94
C VAL A 54 19.74 -6.07 -12.57
N PHE A 55 18.50 -5.66 -12.81
CA PHE A 55 17.32 -6.48 -12.51
C PHE A 55 17.27 -7.72 -13.42
N LYS A 56 17.60 -7.58 -14.70
CA LYS A 56 17.63 -8.71 -15.66
C LYS A 56 18.75 -9.71 -15.41
N GLU A 57 19.84 -9.31 -14.79
CA GLU A 57 20.89 -10.25 -14.30
C GLU A 57 20.36 -11.17 -13.20
N ILE A 58 19.47 -10.66 -12.33
CA ILE A 58 18.86 -11.46 -11.25
C ILE A 58 17.73 -12.33 -11.78
N ARG A 59 16.90 -11.76 -12.67
CA ARG A 59 15.75 -12.42 -13.24
C ARG A 59 15.52 -11.97 -14.68
N SER A 60 15.89 -12.81 -15.64
CA SER A 60 15.91 -12.44 -17.07
C SER A 60 14.53 -12.16 -17.67
N ASP A 61 13.44 -12.74 -17.11
CA ASP A 61 12.06 -12.59 -17.54
C ASP A 61 11.34 -11.39 -16.87
N VAL A 62 12.03 -10.63 -15.99
CA VAL A 62 11.42 -9.43 -15.37
C VAL A 62 11.13 -8.36 -16.42
N GLN A 63 9.91 -7.85 -16.40
CA GLN A 63 9.54 -6.67 -17.20
C GLN A 63 9.85 -5.40 -16.41
N VAL A 64 10.70 -4.53 -16.95
CA VAL A 64 11.04 -3.23 -16.36
C VAL A 64 10.38 -2.13 -17.18
N LEU A 65 9.62 -1.26 -16.50
CA LEU A 65 8.95 -0.10 -17.11
C LEU A 65 9.54 1.18 -16.54
N LEU A 66 10.03 2.06 -17.41
CA LEU A 66 10.69 3.32 -17.01
C LEU A 66 9.71 4.50 -17.17
N ASN A 67 9.34 5.15 -16.08
CA ASN A 67 8.42 6.30 -16.10
C ASN A 67 9.09 7.64 -16.47
N GLY A 68 10.40 7.74 -16.32
CA GLY A 68 11.14 9.00 -16.55
C GLY A 68 10.91 10.10 -15.50
N ILE A 69 9.81 10.05 -14.74
CA ILE A 69 9.47 10.98 -13.65
C ILE A 69 8.81 10.23 -12.49
N ASN A 70 8.88 10.80 -11.30
CA ASN A 70 8.21 10.23 -10.13
C ASN A 70 6.71 10.56 -10.12
N LEU A 71 5.88 9.56 -10.43
CA LEU A 71 4.42 9.63 -10.44
C LEU A 71 3.78 9.36 -9.07
N GLY A 72 4.59 9.20 -8.02
CA GLY A 72 4.14 8.75 -6.70
C GLY A 72 3.85 7.25 -6.66
N PHE A 73 3.40 6.78 -5.49
CA PHE A 73 3.06 5.38 -5.30
C PHE A 73 1.89 4.95 -6.20
N THR A 74 0.85 5.75 -6.24
CA THR A 74 -0.38 5.44 -6.99
C THR A 74 -0.14 5.44 -8.50
N GLY A 75 0.40 6.52 -9.05
CA GLY A 75 0.65 6.65 -10.49
C GLY A 75 1.66 5.62 -10.99
N GLY A 76 2.76 5.42 -10.24
CA GLY A 76 3.76 4.41 -10.58
C GLY A 76 3.18 2.99 -10.61
N ASN A 77 2.45 2.57 -9.58
CA ASN A 77 1.80 1.27 -9.58
C ASN A 77 0.74 1.14 -10.68
N ASN A 78 0.02 2.20 -11.02
CA ASN A 78 -0.97 2.18 -12.11
C ASN A 78 -0.35 1.90 -13.48
N VAL A 79 0.89 2.34 -13.73
CA VAL A 79 1.64 1.96 -14.94
C VAL A 79 1.84 0.44 -14.99
N GLY A 80 2.25 -0.16 -13.88
CA GLY A 80 2.42 -1.62 -13.77
C GLY A 80 1.09 -2.36 -13.87
N ILE A 81 0.04 -1.90 -13.19
CA ILE A 81 -1.32 -2.46 -13.24
C ILE A 81 -1.85 -2.49 -14.68
N LYS A 82 -1.60 -1.43 -15.45
CA LYS A 82 -2.01 -1.34 -16.85
C LYS A 82 -1.26 -2.32 -17.75
N ALA A 83 0.01 -2.56 -17.50
CA ALA A 83 0.84 -3.49 -18.27
C ALA A 83 0.60 -4.97 -17.91
N ALA A 84 0.17 -5.23 -16.68
CA ALA A 84 -0.06 -6.56 -16.14
C ALA A 84 -1.12 -7.34 -16.93
N LYS A 85 -0.91 -8.66 -17.10
CA LYS A 85 -1.80 -9.58 -17.84
C LYS A 85 -2.48 -10.60 -16.94
N GLY A 86 -2.09 -10.65 -15.67
CA GLY A 86 -2.58 -11.62 -14.69
C GLY A 86 -4.08 -11.55 -14.44
N ARG A 87 -4.66 -12.71 -14.13
CA ARG A 87 -6.02 -12.80 -13.55
C ARG A 87 -6.05 -12.15 -12.17
N TYR A 88 -4.97 -12.27 -11.44
CA TYR A 88 -4.73 -11.61 -10.15
C TYR A 88 -3.49 -10.72 -10.23
N LEU A 89 -3.60 -9.52 -9.66
CA LEU A 89 -2.49 -8.58 -9.56
C LEU A 89 -2.08 -8.45 -8.10
N PHE A 90 -0.83 -8.76 -7.81
CA PHE A 90 -0.24 -8.57 -6.50
C PHE A 90 0.62 -7.30 -6.52
N ILE A 91 0.06 -6.20 -6.00
CA ILE A 91 0.76 -4.93 -5.83
C ILE A 91 1.52 -5.01 -4.51
N VAL A 92 2.84 -4.95 -4.56
CA VAL A 92 3.70 -5.19 -3.41
C VAL A 92 4.91 -4.26 -3.42
N ASN A 93 5.31 -3.78 -2.24
CA ASN A 93 6.48 -2.93 -2.09
C ASN A 93 7.78 -3.70 -2.35
N ASN A 94 8.77 -3.02 -2.93
CA ASN A 94 10.10 -3.59 -3.18
C ASN A 94 10.96 -3.77 -1.91
N ASP A 95 10.56 -3.21 -0.78
CA ASP A 95 11.21 -3.42 0.53
C ASP A 95 10.57 -4.55 1.34
N THR A 96 9.98 -5.51 0.65
CA THR A 96 9.41 -6.73 1.23
C THR A 96 10.24 -7.97 0.84
N GLU A 97 10.05 -9.05 1.59
CA GLU A 97 10.67 -10.35 1.33
C GLU A 97 9.57 -11.42 1.26
N PHE A 98 9.57 -12.19 0.18
CA PHE A 98 8.63 -13.28 -0.05
C PHE A 98 8.90 -14.44 0.91
N THR A 99 7.85 -15.21 1.20
CA THR A 99 7.94 -16.48 1.92
C THR A 99 7.27 -17.60 1.11
N PRO A 100 7.61 -18.88 1.36
CA PRO A 100 6.96 -19.99 0.70
C PRO A 100 5.44 -20.00 0.90
N GLY A 101 4.69 -20.27 -0.18
CA GLY A 101 3.22 -20.33 -0.14
C GLY A 101 2.50 -18.98 -0.12
N LEU A 102 3.22 -17.87 -0.25
CA LEU A 102 2.63 -16.52 -0.22
C LEU A 102 1.55 -16.34 -1.26
N LEU A 103 1.85 -16.58 -2.54
CA LEU A 103 0.90 -16.35 -3.64
C LEU A 103 -0.20 -17.40 -3.67
N GLU A 104 0.13 -18.65 -3.36
CA GLU A 104 -0.81 -19.75 -3.29
C GLU A 104 -1.93 -19.47 -2.27
N GLY A 105 -1.56 -19.03 -1.07
CA GLY A 105 -2.51 -18.68 -0.03
C GLY A 105 -3.39 -17.47 -0.38
N LEU A 106 -2.84 -16.47 -1.06
CA LEU A 106 -3.63 -15.31 -1.52
C LEU A 106 -4.62 -15.71 -2.61
N VAL A 107 -4.19 -16.51 -3.60
CA VAL A 107 -5.04 -17.00 -4.69
C VAL A 107 -6.15 -17.91 -4.16
N GLU A 108 -5.84 -18.79 -3.20
CA GLU A 108 -6.81 -19.69 -2.56
C GLU A 108 -8.03 -18.93 -2.03
N VAL A 109 -7.85 -17.75 -1.44
CA VAL A 109 -8.96 -16.93 -0.93
C VAL A 109 -9.93 -16.56 -2.04
N PHE A 110 -9.45 -16.13 -3.20
CA PHE A 110 -10.33 -15.74 -4.32
C PHE A 110 -11.06 -16.92 -4.95
N GLU A 111 -10.45 -18.10 -4.95
CA GLU A 111 -11.09 -19.30 -5.47
C GLU A 111 -12.17 -19.85 -4.51
N GLN A 112 -12.03 -19.63 -3.20
CA GLN A 112 -12.97 -20.06 -2.18
C GLN A 112 -14.03 -19.01 -1.81
N HIS A 113 -13.73 -17.71 -2.01
CA HIS A 113 -14.57 -16.58 -1.63
C HIS A 113 -14.86 -15.67 -2.83
N PRO A 114 -15.95 -15.93 -3.58
CA PRO A 114 -16.31 -15.13 -4.77
C PRO A 114 -16.56 -13.63 -4.49
N ASP A 115 -16.84 -13.29 -3.24
CA ASP A 115 -17.02 -11.93 -2.73
C ASP A 115 -15.70 -11.24 -2.35
N ALA A 116 -14.55 -11.94 -2.44
CA ALA A 116 -13.26 -11.32 -2.20
C ALA A 116 -12.90 -10.34 -3.32
N GLY A 117 -12.78 -9.07 -2.96
CA GLY A 117 -12.35 -8.01 -3.88
C GLY A 117 -10.88 -7.62 -3.73
N MET A 118 -10.32 -7.86 -2.56
CA MET A 118 -8.92 -7.62 -2.25
C MET A 118 -8.48 -8.52 -1.09
N VAL A 119 -7.25 -9.02 -1.17
CA VAL A 119 -6.66 -9.86 -0.11
C VAL A 119 -5.28 -9.31 0.26
N SER A 120 -5.01 -9.21 1.55
CA SER A 120 -3.72 -8.79 2.09
C SER A 120 -3.12 -9.90 2.95
N PRO A 121 -1.80 -10.19 2.82
CA PRO A 121 -1.12 -11.17 3.65
C PRO A 121 -0.90 -10.65 5.08
N LYS A 122 -0.42 -11.53 5.97
CA LYS A 122 0.18 -11.16 7.25
C LYS A 122 1.53 -10.47 6.99
N PHE A 123 1.82 -9.41 7.74
CA PHE A 123 3.13 -8.76 7.71
C PHE A 123 3.85 -8.91 9.04
N HIS A 124 5.13 -9.29 8.96
CA HIS A 124 6.08 -9.19 10.05
C HIS A 124 7.14 -8.15 9.76
N TYR A 125 7.62 -7.49 10.81
CA TYR A 125 8.81 -6.65 10.71
C TYR A 125 10.04 -7.49 10.35
N TYR A 126 10.73 -7.10 9.29
CA TYR A 126 11.94 -7.81 8.82
C TYR A 126 13.05 -7.84 9.89
N PHE A 127 13.35 -6.69 10.51
CA PHE A 127 14.40 -6.56 11.50
C PHE A 127 13.99 -7.01 12.91
N HIS A 128 12.73 -7.38 13.11
CA HIS A 128 12.17 -7.88 14.36
C HIS A 128 11.34 -9.14 14.11
N LYS A 129 12.02 -10.20 13.65
CA LYS A 129 11.38 -11.48 13.30
C LYS A 129 10.45 -11.98 14.41
N GLY A 130 9.27 -12.46 14.03
CA GLY A 130 8.23 -12.88 14.96
C GLY A 130 7.45 -11.73 15.61
N THR A 131 7.65 -10.49 15.17
CA THR A 131 6.83 -9.35 15.57
C THR A 131 5.91 -8.96 14.42
N ILE A 132 4.60 -8.92 14.70
CA ILE A 132 3.57 -8.58 13.73
C ILE A 132 3.64 -7.09 13.41
N GLU A 133 3.60 -6.75 12.13
CA GLU A 133 3.33 -5.39 11.65
C GLU A 133 1.84 -5.23 11.37
N TYR A 134 1.23 -6.23 10.67
CA TYR A 134 -0.15 -6.15 10.23
C TYR A 134 -0.81 -7.54 10.24
N ALA A 135 -1.99 -7.60 10.86
CA ALA A 135 -2.92 -8.72 10.84
C ALA A 135 -4.36 -8.24 10.55
N GLY A 136 -4.48 -7.17 9.76
CA GLY A 136 -5.73 -6.49 9.45
C GLY A 136 -5.75 -5.03 9.92
N TYR A 137 -6.79 -4.30 9.54
CA TYR A 137 -7.03 -2.92 9.96
C TYR A 137 -8.36 -2.78 10.70
N HIS A 138 -8.37 -1.96 11.73
CA HIS A 138 -9.59 -1.39 12.31
C HIS A 138 -10.19 -0.32 11.38
N PRO A 139 -11.50 0.01 11.51
CA PRO A 139 -12.11 1.07 10.71
C PRO A 139 -11.46 2.43 11.02
N VAL A 140 -11.54 3.34 10.05
CA VAL A 140 -11.13 4.72 10.27
C VAL A 140 -12.01 5.37 11.31
N ASN A 141 -11.39 5.94 12.34
CA ASN A 141 -12.07 6.66 13.40
C ASN A 141 -12.65 7.99 12.85
N PRO A 142 -13.97 8.23 12.97
CA PRO A 142 -14.63 9.39 12.37
C PRO A 142 -14.19 10.74 12.98
N PHE A 143 -13.63 10.76 14.18
CA PHE A 143 -13.10 11.98 14.80
C PHE A 143 -11.71 12.34 14.26
N THR A 144 -10.82 11.35 14.22
CA THR A 144 -9.43 11.60 13.90
C THR A 144 -9.08 11.40 12.43
N GLY A 145 -9.91 10.70 11.66
CA GLY A 145 -9.60 10.28 10.29
C GLY A 145 -8.41 9.34 10.20
N ARG A 146 -8.12 8.59 11.27
CA ARG A 146 -7.02 7.61 11.35
C ARG A 146 -7.57 6.24 11.67
N ASN A 147 -6.85 5.22 11.24
CA ASN A 147 -7.07 3.84 11.64
C ASN A 147 -5.86 3.32 12.43
N SER A 148 -5.94 2.07 12.87
CA SER A 148 -4.84 1.31 13.46
C SER A 148 -4.80 -0.09 12.89
N MET A 149 -3.61 -0.65 12.80
CA MET A 149 -3.40 -2.04 12.41
C MET A 149 -3.69 -2.97 13.59
N VAL A 150 -4.30 -4.12 13.30
CA VAL A 150 -4.48 -5.23 14.23
C VAL A 150 -3.14 -5.92 14.43
N GLY A 151 -2.80 -6.27 15.66
CA GLY A 151 -1.57 -6.99 16.00
C GLY A 151 -0.27 -6.18 15.89
N CYS A 152 -0.32 -4.89 15.54
CA CYS A 152 0.87 -4.07 15.31
C CYS A 152 1.78 -4.03 16.54
N LYS A 153 3.03 -4.45 16.37
CA LYS A 153 4.08 -4.58 17.40
C LYS A 153 3.84 -5.67 18.44
N GLU A 154 2.85 -6.52 18.25
CA GLU A 154 2.68 -7.71 19.08
C GLU A 154 3.65 -8.83 18.64
N LYS A 155 4.07 -9.65 19.59
CA LYS A 155 4.77 -10.90 19.29
C LYS A 155 3.77 -11.87 18.68
N ASP A 156 4.12 -12.51 17.56
CA ASP A 156 3.29 -13.55 16.97
C ASP A 156 3.38 -14.82 17.80
N SER A 157 2.26 -15.19 18.39
CA SER A 157 2.05 -16.44 19.16
C SER A 157 0.91 -17.27 18.58
N GLY A 158 0.50 -17.01 17.33
CA GLY A 158 -0.59 -17.69 16.66
C GLY A 158 -1.98 -17.07 16.93
N GLN A 159 -2.06 -15.87 17.49
CA GLN A 159 -3.32 -15.21 17.84
C GLN A 159 -4.14 -14.74 16.63
N TYR A 160 -3.54 -14.63 15.45
CA TYR A 160 -4.20 -14.14 14.22
C TYR A 160 -4.05 -15.14 13.05
N GLU A 161 -4.28 -16.44 13.30
CA GLU A 161 -4.11 -17.51 12.29
C GLU A 161 -5.41 -17.88 11.56
N THR A 162 -6.48 -17.09 11.72
CA THR A 162 -7.77 -17.34 11.07
C THR A 162 -7.98 -16.37 9.93
N LEU A 163 -8.32 -16.90 8.73
CA LEU A 163 -8.80 -16.10 7.61
C LEU A 163 -9.98 -15.24 8.04
N SER A 164 -9.91 -13.95 7.81
CA SER A 164 -10.94 -13.03 8.26
C SER A 164 -11.12 -11.84 7.31
N THR A 165 -12.25 -11.17 7.40
CA THR A 165 -12.42 -9.88 6.73
C THR A 165 -11.76 -8.78 7.54
N THR A 166 -11.21 -7.80 6.81
CA THR A 166 -10.60 -6.60 7.40
C THR A 166 -11.20 -5.34 6.78
N HIS A 167 -11.06 -4.20 7.43
CA HIS A 167 -11.58 -2.95 6.86
C HIS A 167 -10.78 -2.48 5.64
N TYR A 168 -9.47 -2.71 5.62
CA TYR A 168 -8.55 -2.26 4.56
C TYR A 168 -7.41 -3.27 4.39
N ALA A 169 -6.84 -3.32 3.18
CA ALA A 169 -5.60 -4.04 2.94
C ALA A 169 -4.38 -3.19 3.35
N HIS A 170 -3.23 -3.82 3.52
CA HIS A 170 -1.96 -3.14 3.75
C HIS A 170 -1.37 -2.64 2.42
N GLY A 171 -1.02 -1.34 2.35
CA GLY A 171 -0.44 -0.77 1.12
C GLY A 171 0.89 -1.39 0.69
N GLY A 172 1.61 -2.06 1.61
CA GLY A 172 2.84 -2.79 1.31
C GLY A 172 2.63 -4.12 0.57
N GLY A 173 1.37 -4.64 0.49
CA GLY A 173 1.08 -5.87 -0.24
C GLY A 173 -0.41 -6.18 -0.27
N MET A 174 -1.00 -6.12 -1.45
CA MET A 174 -2.41 -6.36 -1.69
C MET A 174 -2.62 -7.05 -3.03
N MET A 175 -3.38 -8.15 -3.05
CA MET A 175 -3.75 -8.85 -4.27
C MET A 175 -5.18 -8.49 -4.64
N VAL A 176 -5.42 -8.19 -5.93
CA VAL A 176 -6.72 -7.77 -6.45
C VAL A 176 -7.00 -8.52 -7.75
N PRO A 177 -8.21 -9.09 -7.95
CA PRO A 177 -8.60 -9.69 -9.21
C PRO A 177 -8.69 -8.64 -10.33
N ARG A 178 -8.27 -8.99 -11.55
CA ARG A 178 -8.42 -8.14 -12.73
C ARG A 178 -9.85 -7.64 -12.90
N LYS A 179 -10.85 -8.53 -12.77
CA LYS A 179 -12.26 -8.16 -12.85
C LYS A 179 -12.67 -7.05 -11.90
N VAL A 180 -12.11 -7.04 -10.68
CA VAL A 180 -12.42 -5.99 -9.69
C VAL A 180 -11.80 -4.67 -10.10
N ILE A 181 -10.56 -4.70 -10.63
CA ILE A 181 -9.91 -3.50 -11.16
C ILE A 181 -10.69 -2.92 -12.35
N ASP A 182 -11.18 -3.77 -13.25
CA ASP A 182 -11.97 -3.35 -14.41
C ASP A 182 -13.32 -2.71 -14.01
N GLU A 183 -13.90 -3.14 -12.89
CA GLU A 183 -15.17 -2.62 -12.37
C GLU A 183 -15.03 -1.37 -11.50
N VAL A 184 -13.94 -1.25 -10.77
CA VAL A 184 -13.71 -0.21 -9.73
C VAL A 184 -12.77 0.89 -10.22
N GLY A 185 -11.84 0.54 -11.09
CA GLY A 185 -10.69 1.32 -11.48
C GLY A 185 -9.44 0.95 -10.68
N ALA A 186 -8.30 1.48 -11.11
CA ALA A 186 -7.00 1.30 -10.47
C ALA A 186 -6.85 2.23 -9.24
N LEU A 187 -5.64 2.30 -8.67
CA LEU A 187 -5.34 3.14 -7.50
C LEU A 187 -5.68 4.62 -7.76
N PRO A 188 -6.29 5.32 -6.80
CA PRO A 188 -6.70 6.72 -6.97
C PRO A 188 -5.50 7.67 -6.96
N GLU A 189 -5.05 8.12 -8.13
CA GLU A 189 -3.80 8.89 -8.34
C GLU A 189 -3.79 10.23 -7.59
N GLU A 190 -4.96 10.78 -7.24
CA GLU A 190 -5.08 12.02 -6.46
C GLU A 190 -4.35 11.93 -5.12
N PHE A 191 -4.18 10.73 -4.55
CA PHE A 191 -3.47 10.53 -3.29
C PHE A 191 -1.96 10.65 -3.42
N PHE A 192 -1.37 10.29 -4.54
CA PHE A 192 0.07 10.22 -4.78
C PHE A 192 0.76 9.14 -3.93
N ILE A 193 0.63 9.19 -2.59
CA ILE A 193 1.11 8.23 -1.59
C ILE A 193 0.39 8.41 -0.25
N TYR A 194 0.12 7.33 0.47
CA TYR A 194 -0.63 7.22 1.74
C TYR A 194 -2.14 7.49 1.61
N TYR A 195 -2.96 6.64 2.23
CA TYR A 195 -4.42 6.59 2.21
C TYR A 195 -5.03 6.08 0.91
N GLU A 196 -4.26 5.88 -0.16
CA GLU A 196 -4.76 5.33 -1.42
C GLU A 196 -5.33 3.93 -1.25
N GLU A 197 -4.66 3.08 -0.47
CA GLU A 197 -5.09 1.72 -0.17
C GLU A 197 -6.40 1.70 0.63
N LEU A 198 -6.57 2.67 1.52
CA LEU A 198 -7.81 2.83 2.28
C LEU A 198 -8.96 3.28 1.36
N ASP A 199 -8.72 4.28 0.51
CA ASP A 199 -9.72 4.81 -0.43
C ASP A 199 -10.11 3.75 -1.46
N TRP A 200 -9.14 3.01 -1.99
CA TRP A 200 -9.38 1.93 -2.94
C TRP A 200 -10.18 0.79 -2.31
N SER A 201 -9.85 0.40 -1.07
CA SER A 201 -10.63 -0.55 -0.29
C SER A 201 -12.08 -0.10 -0.12
N GLU A 202 -12.33 1.20 0.14
CA GLU A 202 -13.70 1.74 0.22
C GLU A 202 -14.43 1.68 -1.13
N GLN A 203 -13.73 1.96 -2.24
CA GLN A 203 -14.31 1.86 -3.57
C GLN A 203 -14.71 0.40 -3.90
N ILE A 204 -13.87 -0.55 -3.58
CA ILE A 204 -14.10 -1.99 -3.76
C ILE A 204 -15.30 -2.45 -2.91
N LYS A 205 -15.37 -2.05 -1.64
CA LYS A 205 -16.50 -2.36 -0.75
C LYS A 205 -17.84 -1.79 -1.25
N ARG A 206 -17.82 -0.58 -1.84
CA ARG A 206 -19.03 0.01 -2.45
C ARG A 206 -19.60 -0.77 -3.62
N LYS A 207 -18.79 -1.62 -4.25
CA LYS A 207 -19.23 -2.58 -5.29
C LYS A 207 -19.73 -3.91 -4.74
N GLY A 208 -19.81 -4.05 -3.40
CA GLY A 208 -20.30 -5.25 -2.72
C GLY A 208 -19.23 -6.29 -2.40
N TYR A 209 -17.97 -6.03 -2.73
CA TYR A 209 -16.86 -6.90 -2.40
C TYR A 209 -16.40 -6.73 -0.96
N ARG A 210 -15.66 -7.74 -0.46
CA ARG A 210 -15.01 -7.74 0.86
C ARG A 210 -13.50 -7.68 0.72
N ILE A 211 -12.85 -7.15 1.75
CA ILE A 211 -11.38 -7.16 1.89
C ILE A 211 -11.03 -8.26 2.89
N TYR A 212 -10.09 -9.14 2.51
CA TYR A 212 -9.68 -10.27 3.34
C TYR A 212 -8.24 -10.11 3.84
N TYR A 213 -8.00 -10.60 5.04
CA TYR A 213 -6.69 -10.83 5.63
C TYR A 213 -6.41 -12.33 5.58
N GLN A 214 -5.29 -12.74 4.96
CA GLN A 214 -4.87 -14.13 4.84
C GLN A 214 -3.64 -14.41 5.72
N PRO A 215 -3.79 -15.08 6.86
CA PRO A 215 -2.68 -15.32 7.79
C PRO A 215 -1.65 -16.35 7.29
N LYS A 216 -2.05 -17.29 6.44
CA LYS A 216 -1.12 -18.31 5.88
C LYS A 216 -0.13 -17.70 4.89
N SER A 217 -0.46 -16.56 4.33
CA SER A 217 0.42 -15.79 3.44
C SER A 217 1.20 -14.78 4.27
N LEU A 218 2.51 -14.98 4.41
CA LEU A 218 3.38 -14.12 5.21
C LEU A 218 4.32 -13.31 4.33
N ILE A 219 4.56 -12.06 4.70
CA ILE A 219 5.59 -11.19 4.15
C ILE A 219 6.44 -10.61 5.28
N TYR A 220 7.76 -10.52 5.06
CA TYR A 220 8.65 -9.69 5.87
C TYR A 220 8.81 -8.32 5.22
N HIS A 221 8.67 -7.24 6.01
CA HIS A 221 8.73 -5.87 5.51
C HIS A 221 9.85 -5.08 6.18
N LYS A 222 10.74 -4.48 5.37
CA LYS A 222 11.90 -3.71 5.85
C LYS A 222 11.56 -2.30 6.32
N GLU A 223 10.34 -1.89 6.22
CA GLU A 223 9.66 -0.64 6.62
C GLU A 223 10.46 0.67 6.43
N SER A 224 9.89 1.59 5.68
CA SER A 224 10.37 2.99 5.55
C SER A 224 11.79 3.18 4.98
N MET A 225 12.27 2.27 4.15
CA MET A 225 13.59 2.41 3.51
C MET A 225 13.66 3.66 2.60
N THR A 226 12.54 4.08 2.01
CA THR A 226 12.49 5.17 1.03
C THR A 226 12.12 6.53 1.64
N THR A 227 11.18 6.60 2.61
CA THR A 227 10.57 7.87 3.04
C THR A 227 11.01 8.38 4.41
N GLY A 228 11.81 7.60 5.16
CA GLY A 228 12.25 7.91 6.52
C GLY A 228 11.09 7.91 7.55
N LYS A 229 11.39 7.80 8.86
CA LYS A 229 10.35 7.62 9.90
C LYS A 229 9.50 8.88 10.14
N GLU A 230 10.11 10.06 10.23
CA GLU A 230 9.40 11.36 10.35
C GLU A 230 10.03 12.35 9.35
N SER A 231 9.24 12.89 8.42
CA SER A 231 9.72 13.86 7.44
C SER A 231 8.66 14.91 7.13
N PRO A 232 9.05 16.12 6.65
CA PRO A 232 8.11 17.12 6.15
C PRO A 232 7.23 16.59 5.02
N PHE A 233 7.76 15.68 4.19
CA PHE A 233 7.01 14.97 3.15
C PHE A 233 5.84 14.19 3.74
N LYS A 234 6.10 13.34 4.75
CA LYS A 234 5.04 12.61 5.46
C LYS A 234 4.03 13.57 6.11
N ALA A 235 4.49 14.65 6.72
CA ALA A 235 3.60 15.63 7.34
C ALA A 235 2.63 16.25 6.32
N PHE A 236 3.10 16.55 5.10
CA PHE A 236 2.26 17.07 4.02
C PHE A 236 1.23 16.04 3.56
N TYR A 237 1.69 14.88 3.08
CA TYR A 237 0.79 13.89 2.45
C TYR A 237 -0.18 13.27 3.45
N HIS A 238 0.25 12.92 4.66
CA HIS A 238 -0.68 12.40 5.67
C HIS A 238 -1.74 13.44 6.08
N THR A 239 -1.41 14.73 6.12
CA THR A 239 -2.40 15.76 6.44
C THR A 239 -3.38 15.94 5.29
N ARG A 240 -2.88 16.12 4.06
CA ARG A 240 -3.67 16.28 2.84
C ARG A 240 -4.59 15.10 2.62
N ASN A 241 -4.03 13.90 2.64
CA ASN A 241 -4.75 12.69 2.24
C ASN A 241 -5.75 12.22 3.29
N ARG A 242 -5.48 12.45 4.57
CA ARG A 242 -6.47 12.23 5.62
C ARG A 242 -7.72 13.07 5.39
N ILE A 243 -7.58 14.35 5.09
CA ILE A 243 -8.71 15.23 4.79
C ILE A 243 -9.41 14.77 3.49
N LEU A 244 -8.64 14.42 2.46
CA LEU A 244 -9.17 13.92 1.19
C LEU A 244 -9.98 12.64 1.39
N PHE A 245 -9.44 11.66 2.11
CA PHE A 245 -10.13 10.41 2.43
C PHE A 245 -11.46 10.66 3.15
N MET A 246 -11.45 11.51 4.18
CA MET A 246 -12.65 11.85 4.94
C MET A 246 -13.71 12.54 4.06
N LYS A 247 -13.30 13.43 3.15
CA LYS A 247 -14.20 14.06 2.19
C LYS A 247 -14.85 13.05 1.23
N ARG A 248 -14.11 12.05 0.78
CA ARG A 248 -14.56 11.08 -0.23
C ARG A 248 -15.42 9.95 0.34
N ASN A 249 -15.10 9.49 1.55
CA ASN A 249 -15.58 8.21 2.04
C ASN A 249 -16.53 8.28 3.24
N MET A 250 -16.68 9.42 3.89
CA MET A 250 -17.48 9.55 5.10
C MET A 250 -18.86 10.16 4.83
N SER A 251 -19.85 9.80 5.65
CA SER A 251 -21.18 10.42 5.64
C SER A 251 -21.11 11.90 6.03
N SER A 252 -22.17 12.68 5.75
CA SER A 252 -22.20 14.10 6.08
C SER A 252 -22.01 14.36 7.59
N LEU A 253 -22.59 13.52 8.45
CA LEU A 253 -22.43 13.62 9.90
C LEU A 253 -20.98 13.34 10.33
N GLN A 254 -20.37 12.28 9.80
CA GLN A 254 -18.99 11.94 10.09
C GLN A 254 -18.01 13.02 9.59
N LYS A 255 -18.29 13.65 8.44
CA LYS A 255 -17.52 14.80 7.95
C LYS A 255 -17.63 15.99 8.92
N ALA A 256 -18.84 16.33 9.37
CA ALA A 256 -19.03 17.42 10.33
C ALA A 256 -18.25 17.16 11.63
N ILE A 257 -18.36 15.95 12.19
CA ILE A 257 -17.61 15.51 13.38
C ILE A 257 -16.09 15.66 13.15
N PHE A 258 -15.59 15.11 12.04
CA PHE A 258 -14.16 15.17 11.71
C PHE A 258 -13.66 16.61 11.59
N PHE A 259 -14.36 17.47 10.80
CA PHE A 259 -13.89 18.84 10.58
C PHE A 259 -13.95 19.69 11.85
N THR A 260 -14.96 19.50 12.70
CA THR A 260 -15.03 20.14 14.01
C THR A 260 -13.85 19.72 14.89
N TYR A 261 -13.61 18.40 15.03
CA TYR A 261 -12.48 17.89 15.81
C TYR A 261 -11.14 18.32 15.21
N PHE A 262 -11.00 18.27 13.89
CA PHE A 262 -9.77 18.62 13.19
C PHE A 262 -9.40 20.09 13.40
N THR A 263 -10.39 20.98 13.31
CA THR A 263 -10.18 22.42 13.48
C THR A 263 -9.90 22.79 14.94
N LEU A 264 -10.70 22.29 15.89
CA LEU A 264 -10.58 22.67 17.29
C LEU A 264 -9.41 21.99 18.03
N PHE A 265 -9.03 20.78 17.62
CA PHE A 265 -8.02 20.00 18.36
C PHE A 265 -6.81 19.66 17.52
N THR A 266 -6.98 19.15 16.28
CA THR A 266 -5.86 18.65 15.49
C THR A 266 -4.96 19.78 15.00
N ILE A 267 -5.52 20.86 14.47
CA ILE A 267 -4.75 22.02 13.99
C ILE A 267 -3.98 22.68 15.14
N PRO A 268 -4.60 23.10 16.24
CA PRO A 268 -3.86 23.74 17.35
C PRO A 268 -2.77 22.84 17.93
N LYS A 269 -3.10 21.56 18.20
CA LYS A 269 -2.17 20.59 18.77
C LYS A 269 -0.93 20.39 17.89
N ASN A 270 -1.09 20.18 16.57
CA ASN A 270 0.06 19.94 15.71
C ASN A 270 0.86 21.22 15.46
N THR A 271 0.20 22.36 15.31
CA THR A 271 0.87 23.67 15.17
C THR A 271 1.75 23.93 16.39
N LEU A 272 1.20 23.79 17.60
CA LEU A 272 1.95 23.99 18.85
C LEU A 272 3.08 22.96 19.01
N LYS A 273 2.82 21.67 18.72
CA LYS A 273 3.85 20.60 18.73
C LYS A 273 5.04 20.96 17.85
N PHE A 274 4.82 21.41 16.62
CA PHE A 274 5.90 21.72 15.67
C PHE A 274 6.66 23.01 16.07
N ILE A 275 5.97 24.00 16.65
CA ILE A 275 6.60 25.22 17.18
C ILE A 275 7.50 24.87 18.36
N ILE A 276 7.00 24.15 19.36
CA ILE A 276 7.76 23.76 20.57
C ILE A 276 8.98 22.91 20.18
N LYS A 277 8.81 21.98 19.22
CA LYS A 277 9.92 21.15 18.73
C LYS A 277 10.84 21.86 17.74
N LYS A 278 10.61 23.14 17.44
CA LYS A 278 11.35 23.92 16.41
C LYS A 278 11.38 23.25 15.04
N GLN A 279 10.34 22.47 14.70
CA GLN A 279 10.19 21.73 13.43
C GLN A 279 9.44 22.58 12.38
N PHE A 280 10.01 23.72 11.98
CA PHE A 280 9.33 24.70 11.11
C PHE A 280 9.03 24.17 9.70
N LEU A 281 9.87 23.27 9.16
CA LEU A 281 9.58 22.62 7.87
C LEU A 281 8.37 21.69 7.96
N HIS A 282 8.21 20.94 9.06
CA HIS A 282 7.03 20.12 9.30
C HIS A 282 5.78 20.99 9.48
N LEU A 283 5.90 22.10 10.19
CA LEU A 283 4.81 23.07 10.35
C LEU A 283 4.35 23.60 8.99
N LYS A 284 5.30 24.06 8.16
CA LYS A 284 5.01 24.53 6.79
C LYS A 284 4.31 23.45 5.96
N SER A 285 4.81 22.22 6.01
CA SER A 285 4.25 21.08 5.28
C SER A 285 2.85 20.69 5.77
N PHE A 286 2.62 20.71 7.08
CA PHE A 286 1.31 20.47 7.68
C PHE A 286 0.28 21.49 7.17
N TRP A 287 0.60 22.78 7.20
CA TRP A 287 -0.28 23.83 6.69
C TRP A 287 -0.47 23.76 5.17
N LYS A 288 0.58 23.48 4.39
CA LYS A 288 0.45 23.22 2.95
C LYS A 288 -0.52 22.07 2.66
N GLY A 289 -0.49 20.99 3.45
CA GLY A 289 -1.42 19.87 3.30
C GLY A 289 -2.89 20.26 3.56
N ILE A 290 -3.14 21.19 4.47
CA ILE A 290 -4.49 21.75 4.71
C ILE A 290 -4.89 22.67 3.55
N LEU A 291 -4.02 23.61 3.19
CA LEU A 291 -4.28 24.62 2.17
C LEU A 291 -4.48 24.03 0.77
N TRP A 292 -3.92 22.86 0.50
CA TRP A 292 -4.13 22.14 -0.77
C TRP A 292 -5.61 21.88 -1.08
N HIS A 293 -6.45 21.76 -0.08
CA HIS A 293 -7.90 21.57 -0.26
C HIS A 293 -8.63 22.81 -0.75
N PHE A 294 -8.00 23.97 -0.71
CA PHE A 294 -8.50 25.25 -1.22
C PHE A 294 -7.78 25.68 -2.51
N ASN A 295 -6.51 25.26 -2.67
CA ASN A 295 -5.74 25.47 -3.88
C ASN A 295 -4.98 24.19 -4.26
N ARG A 296 -5.42 23.49 -5.32
CA ARG A 296 -4.88 22.21 -5.80
C ARG A 296 -3.49 22.34 -6.44
N GLU A 297 -3.01 23.55 -6.76
CA GLU A 297 -1.68 23.77 -7.31
C GLU A 297 -0.55 23.67 -6.29
N ILE A 298 -0.90 23.65 -5.00
CA ILE A 298 0.09 23.48 -3.92
C ILE A 298 0.71 22.09 -4.01
N LYS A 299 1.99 22.03 -4.37
CA LYS A 299 2.79 20.80 -4.43
C LYS A 299 3.74 20.74 -3.23
N PHE A 300 4.11 19.51 -2.85
CA PHE A 300 5.29 19.32 -2.02
C PHE A 300 6.51 19.47 -2.92
N ASN A 301 7.20 20.60 -2.82
CA ASN A 301 8.47 20.79 -3.51
C ASN A 301 9.55 20.14 -2.65
N THR A 302 10.22 19.16 -3.21
CA THR A 302 11.43 18.54 -2.67
C THR A 302 12.58 19.51 -2.65
#